data_9cbc0f732c7c9e93a0c0c377e0183546
#
_entry.id   9cbc0f732c7c9e93a0c0c377e0183546
#
_cell.length_a   1.000
_cell.length_b   1.000
_cell.length_c   1.000
_cell.angle_alpha   90.00
_cell.angle_beta   90.00
_cell.angle_gamma   90.00
#
_symmetry.space_group_name_H-M   'P 1'
#
loop_
_entity.id
_entity.type
_entity.pdbx_description
1 polymer ?
#
loop_
_entity_poly.entity_id
_entity_poly.type
_entity_poly.pdbx_seq_one_letter_code
_entity_poly.pdbx_strand_id
1 'polypeptide(L)'
;MQKYAQDAEYFLSLQTQTGWGRVLFQFRDWIDPQPGWLALDVGCGPGLMPALLAQRGCRSMGIDIDYQMFLPGPLHPQVITADVLQLPFPDQVFDLITASNLLFLLPDPLAALCAIRRMLRPGGHIAVLNPSEHLSVAAATQLIEARNLSGLARETLLNWTARAEAHFRWSEIESIDLFAAAKLEWVESITIMGPGFARFVRAIRV
;
A
#
# COMPACT_ATOMS: atom_id res chain seq x y z
N MET A 1 -5.91 7.85 -22.23
CA MET A 1 -6.76 6.98 -21.41
C MET A 1 -6.57 5.46 -21.62
N GLN A 2 -5.64 5.02 -22.46
CA GLN A 2 -5.45 3.60 -22.80
C GLN A 2 -4.21 2.96 -22.13
N LYS A 3 -3.57 3.62 -21.19
CA LYS A 3 -2.28 3.19 -20.61
C LYS A 3 -2.39 2.59 -19.19
N TYR A 4 -3.58 2.54 -18.60
CA TYR A 4 -3.85 2.04 -17.26
C TYR A 4 -4.70 0.77 -17.21
N ALA A 5 -5.19 0.31 -18.35
CA ALA A 5 -5.83 -1.01 -18.50
C ALA A 5 -4.78 -2.13 -18.61
N GLN A 6 -3.67 -2.02 -17.92
CA GLN A 6 -2.88 -3.18 -17.55
C GLN A 6 -3.54 -3.75 -16.31
N ASP A 7 -4.72 -4.17 -16.54
CA ASP A 7 -5.47 -5.30 -16.11
C ASP A 7 -5.22 -5.73 -14.67
N ALA A 8 -6.29 -5.81 -13.91
CA ALA A 8 -6.31 -6.49 -12.63
C ALA A 8 -5.56 -7.84 -12.69
N GLU A 9 -5.58 -8.54 -13.82
CA GLU A 9 -4.78 -9.73 -14.10
C GLU A 9 -3.26 -9.49 -14.05
N TYR A 10 -2.79 -8.37 -14.61
CA TYR A 10 -1.37 -7.99 -14.50
C TYR A 10 -0.98 -7.76 -13.05
N PHE A 11 -1.74 -6.94 -12.31
CA PHE A 11 -1.46 -6.70 -10.89
C PHE A 11 -1.58 -7.98 -10.05
N LEU A 12 -2.55 -8.84 -10.34
CA LEU A 12 -2.65 -10.14 -9.69
C LEU A 12 -1.41 -11.01 -10.00
N SER A 13 -0.94 -11.00 -11.24
CA SER A 13 0.29 -11.70 -11.63
C SER A 13 1.52 -11.16 -10.92
N LEU A 14 1.64 -9.82 -10.77
CA LEU A 14 2.70 -9.21 -9.97
C LEU A 14 2.68 -9.75 -8.53
N GLN A 15 1.49 -9.78 -7.94
CA GLN A 15 1.30 -10.18 -6.55
C GLN A 15 1.46 -11.69 -6.32
N THR A 16 1.23 -12.53 -7.34
CA THR A 16 1.27 -13.99 -7.21
C THR A 16 2.53 -14.64 -7.79
N GLN A 17 3.15 -14.04 -8.80
CA GLN A 17 4.26 -14.64 -9.56
C GLN A 17 5.61 -13.95 -9.32
N THR A 18 5.64 -12.83 -8.60
CA THR A 18 6.89 -12.13 -8.28
C THR A 18 7.14 -12.08 -6.78
N GLY A 19 8.28 -11.50 -6.38
CA GLY A 19 8.59 -11.22 -4.98
C GLY A 19 7.63 -10.26 -4.28
N TRP A 20 6.76 -9.57 -5.06
CA TRP A 20 5.84 -8.57 -4.55
C TRP A 20 4.80 -9.15 -3.58
N GLY A 21 4.25 -10.31 -3.88
CA GLY A 21 3.34 -10.99 -2.95
C GLY A 21 3.97 -11.24 -1.59
N ARG A 22 5.24 -11.67 -1.57
CA ARG A 22 5.98 -11.85 -0.30
C ARG A 22 6.11 -10.56 0.50
N VAL A 23 6.30 -9.43 -0.17
CA VAL A 23 6.33 -8.11 0.48
C VAL A 23 4.98 -7.80 1.15
N LEU A 24 3.86 -8.06 0.49
CA LEU A 24 2.53 -7.87 1.07
C LEU A 24 2.24 -8.83 2.24
N PHE A 25 2.68 -10.09 2.16
CA PHE A 25 2.62 -11.02 3.29
C PHE A 25 3.44 -10.52 4.48
N GLN A 26 4.68 -10.06 4.24
CA GLN A 26 5.53 -9.46 5.29
C GLN A 26 4.90 -8.21 5.88
N PHE A 27 4.28 -7.37 5.04
CA PHE A 27 3.59 -6.17 5.49
C PHE A 27 2.42 -6.49 6.41
N ARG A 28 1.55 -7.44 6.03
CA ARG A 28 0.47 -7.94 6.89
C ARG A 28 1.01 -8.47 8.23
N ASP A 29 2.06 -9.30 8.18
CA ASP A 29 2.61 -9.92 9.40
C ASP A 29 3.26 -8.88 10.32
N TRP A 30 3.90 -7.86 9.76
CA TRP A 30 4.46 -6.74 10.51
C TRP A 30 3.38 -5.84 11.14
N ILE A 31 2.24 -5.63 10.46
CA ILE A 31 1.09 -4.92 11.01
C ILE A 31 0.53 -5.65 12.22
N ASP A 32 0.55 -6.98 12.21
CA ASP A 32 -0.06 -7.87 13.20
C ASP A 32 -1.55 -7.54 13.47
N PRO A 33 -2.41 -7.54 12.43
CA PRO A 33 -3.80 -7.17 12.57
C PRO A 33 -4.55 -8.15 13.45
N GLN A 34 -5.42 -7.63 14.34
CA GLN A 34 -6.11 -8.46 15.32
C GLN A 34 -7.46 -8.98 14.79
N PRO A 35 -7.85 -10.23 15.13
CA PRO A 35 -9.15 -10.77 14.76
C PRO A 35 -10.30 -9.87 15.24
N GLY A 36 -11.30 -9.71 14.38
CA GLY A 36 -12.46 -8.85 14.64
C GLY A 36 -12.30 -7.38 14.28
N TRP A 37 -11.08 -6.91 14.00
CA TRP A 37 -10.88 -5.54 13.53
C TRP A 37 -11.64 -5.27 12.24
N LEU A 38 -12.21 -4.07 12.15
CA LEU A 38 -12.73 -3.53 10.90
C LEU A 38 -11.58 -2.84 10.16
N ALA A 39 -11.21 -3.41 9.01
CA ALA A 39 -10.04 -2.98 8.25
C ALA A 39 -10.42 -2.50 6.84
N LEU A 40 -9.77 -1.43 6.40
CA LEU A 40 -9.91 -0.88 5.04
C LEU A 40 -8.54 -0.85 4.38
N ASP A 41 -8.45 -1.35 3.14
CA ASP A 41 -7.28 -1.14 2.29
C ASP A 41 -7.60 -0.09 1.21
N VAL A 42 -6.81 0.98 1.18
CA VAL A 42 -7.02 2.12 0.27
C VAL A 42 -6.07 1.99 -0.93
N GLY A 43 -6.63 2.02 -2.15
CA GLY A 43 -5.88 1.68 -3.36
C GLY A 43 -5.62 0.17 -3.43
N CYS A 44 -6.67 -0.62 -3.17
CA CYS A 44 -6.55 -2.06 -2.97
C CYS A 44 -6.21 -2.85 -4.25
N GLY A 45 -6.31 -2.23 -5.43
CA GLY A 45 -6.12 -2.90 -6.71
C GLY A 45 -6.99 -4.17 -6.81
N PRO A 46 -6.40 -5.33 -7.19
CA PRO A 46 -7.15 -6.59 -7.29
C PRO A 46 -7.56 -7.22 -5.94
N GLY A 47 -7.31 -6.57 -4.81
CA GLY A 47 -7.85 -6.96 -3.50
C GLY A 47 -7.03 -7.96 -2.70
N LEU A 48 -5.73 -8.15 -3.00
CA LEU A 48 -4.90 -9.10 -2.24
C LEU A 48 -4.76 -8.68 -0.76
N MET A 49 -4.49 -7.41 -0.48
CA MET A 49 -4.28 -6.97 0.91
C MET A 49 -5.54 -7.13 1.78
N PRO A 50 -6.75 -6.72 1.34
CA PRO A 50 -7.98 -7.04 2.06
C PRO A 50 -8.17 -8.55 2.30
N ALA A 51 -7.85 -9.40 1.31
CA ALA A 51 -7.93 -10.85 1.48
C ALA A 51 -6.93 -11.36 2.53
N LEU A 52 -5.72 -10.81 2.58
CA LEU A 52 -4.71 -11.15 3.59
C LEU A 52 -5.13 -10.72 5.01
N LEU A 53 -5.80 -9.57 5.13
CA LEU A 53 -6.37 -9.11 6.40
C LEU A 53 -7.52 -10.01 6.86
N ALA A 54 -8.39 -10.43 5.93
CA ALA A 54 -9.47 -11.39 6.23
C ALA A 54 -8.93 -12.73 6.74
N GLN A 55 -7.81 -13.23 6.21
CA GLN A 55 -7.14 -14.45 6.68
C GLN A 55 -6.65 -14.34 8.13
N ARG A 56 -6.46 -13.13 8.64
CA ARG A 56 -6.14 -12.84 10.05
C ARG A 56 -7.38 -12.62 10.92
N GLY A 57 -8.58 -12.83 10.36
CA GLY A 57 -9.85 -12.68 11.09
C GLY A 57 -10.38 -11.25 11.13
N CYS A 58 -9.83 -10.33 10.35
CA CYS A 58 -10.40 -8.99 10.19
C CYS A 58 -11.68 -9.01 9.35
N ARG A 59 -12.61 -8.11 9.64
CA ARG A 59 -13.67 -7.73 8.73
C ARG A 59 -13.11 -6.69 7.76
N SER A 60 -12.61 -7.14 6.63
CA SER A 60 -11.85 -6.32 5.70
C SER A 60 -12.63 -5.95 4.46
N MET A 61 -12.37 -4.76 3.95
CA MET A 61 -12.82 -4.28 2.65
C MET A 61 -11.70 -3.49 1.96
N GLY A 62 -11.85 -3.29 0.65
CA GLY A 62 -10.93 -2.49 -0.14
C GLY A 62 -11.62 -1.42 -0.95
N ILE A 63 -10.92 -0.35 -1.25
CA ILE A 63 -11.34 0.64 -2.22
C ILE A 63 -10.26 0.88 -3.26
N ASP A 64 -10.69 1.13 -4.48
CA ASP A 64 -9.83 1.62 -5.55
C ASP A 64 -10.62 2.62 -6.42
N ILE A 65 -9.92 3.58 -7.02
CA ILE A 65 -10.56 4.54 -7.93
C ILE A 65 -10.91 3.91 -9.27
N ASP A 66 -10.18 2.87 -9.66
CA ASP A 66 -10.36 2.15 -10.91
C ASP A 66 -11.14 0.84 -10.68
N TYR A 67 -12.43 0.84 -11.04
CA TYR A 67 -13.28 -0.36 -10.93
C TYR A 67 -12.78 -1.54 -11.79
N GLN A 68 -11.94 -1.28 -12.80
CA GLN A 68 -11.36 -2.33 -13.65
C GLN A 68 -10.32 -3.17 -12.91
N MET A 69 -9.86 -2.70 -11.75
CA MET A 69 -9.00 -3.49 -10.85
C MET A 69 -9.74 -4.64 -10.15
N PHE A 70 -11.06 -4.63 -10.15
CA PHE A 70 -11.85 -5.65 -9.44
C PHE A 70 -12.09 -6.87 -10.34
N LEU A 71 -11.43 -7.98 -10.01
CA LEU A 71 -11.62 -9.25 -10.70
C LEU A 71 -12.80 -10.02 -10.09
N PRO A 72 -13.66 -10.63 -10.89
CA PRO A 72 -14.68 -11.54 -10.36
C PRO A 72 -14.03 -12.82 -9.82
N GLY A 73 -14.37 -13.24 -8.60
CA GLY A 73 -13.87 -14.50 -8.04
C GLY A 73 -14.09 -14.66 -6.53
N PRO A 74 -13.86 -15.86 -5.98
CA PRO A 74 -14.15 -16.19 -4.58
C PRO A 74 -13.20 -15.55 -3.56
N LEU A 75 -12.13 -14.90 -4.01
CA LEU A 75 -11.15 -14.23 -3.13
C LEU A 75 -11.52 -12.78 -2.86
N HIS A 76 -12.68 -12.30 -3.36
CA HIS A 76 -13.01 -10.89 -3.25
C HIS A 76 -13.57 -10.56 -1.87
N PRO A 77 -12.76 -9.88 -1.05
CA PRO A 77 -13.30 -9.06 0.01
C PRO A 77 -14.29 -8.05 -0.61
N GLN A 78 -15.11 -7.44 0.19
CA GLN A 78 -15.95 -6.35 -0.28
C GLN A 78 -15.03 -5.25 -0.85
N VAL A 79 -15.15 -4.95 -2.15
CA VAL A 79 -14.42 -3.88 -2.81
C VAL A 79 -15.40 -2.84 -3.34
N ILE A 80 -15.04 -1.57 -3.22
CA ILE A 80 -15.89 -0.45 -3.59
C ILE A 80 -15.06 0.52 -4.44
N THR A 81 -15.65 1.03 -5.52
CA THR A 81 -15.03 2.12 -6.28
C THR A 81 -15.17 3.42 -5.49
N ALA A 82 -14.06 4.00 -5.10
CA ALA A 82 -14.05 5.28 -4.38
C ALA A 82 -12.70 6.02 -4.54
N ASP A 83 -12.76 7.34 -4.49
CA ASP A 83 -11.59 8.21 -4.41
C ASP A 83 -11.16 8.33 -2.93
N VAL A 84 -9.87 8.20 -2.66
CA VAL A 84 -9.29 8.37 -1.32
C VAL A 84 -9.57 9.74 -0.71
N LEU A 85 -9.75 10.77 -1.54
CA LEU A 85 -10.08 12.12 -1.10
C LEU A 85 -11.59 12.30 -0.83
N GLN A 86 -12.46 11.38 -1.28
CA GLN A 86 -13.91 11.44 -1.15
C GLN A 86 -14.50 10.12 -0.66
N LEU A 87 -14.01 9.67 0.49
CA LEU A 87 -14.34 8.35 1.04
C LEU A 87 -15.78 8.30 1.56
N PRO A 88 -16.60 7.32 1.11
CA PRO A 88 -18.02 7.21 1.45
C PRO A 88 -18.26 6.52 2.82
N PHE A 89 -17.37 6.71 3.77
CA PHE A 89 -17.47 6.09 5.08
C PHE A 89 -17.67 7.12 6.18
N PRO A 90 -18.39 6.74 7.25
CA PRO A 90 -18.49 7.56 8.45
C PRO A 90 -17.13 7.79 9.10
N ASP A 91 -17.05 8.82 9.94
CA ASP A 91 -15.91 9.09 10.77
C ASP A 91 -15.74 8.00 11.84
N GLN A 92 -14.50 7.72 12.20
CA GLN A 92 -14.13 6.93 13.39
C GLN A 92 -14.68 5.49 13.43
N VAL A 93 -14.66 4.80 12.31
CA VAL A 93 -15.21 3.43 12.23
C VAL A 93 -14.15 2.34 12.09
N PHE A 94 -12.99 2.63 11.52
CA PHE A 94 -11.97 1.61 11.24
C PHE A 94 -10.96 1.47 12.37
N ASP A 95 -10.63 0.21 12.67
CA ASP A 95 -9.55 -0.17 13.57
C ASP A 95 -8.20 -0.08 12.89
N LEU A 96 -8.18 -0.41 11.59
CA LEU A 96 -6.99 -0.44 10.76
C LEU A 96 -7.31 0.11 9.37
N ILE A 97 -6.44 0.99 8.86
CA ILE A 97 -6.45 1.35 7.44
C ILE A 97 -5.06 1.09 6.88
N THR A 98 -5.00 0.38 5.75
CA THR A 98 -3.76 0.13 5.02
C THR A 98 -3.73 0.88 3.70
N ALA A 99 -2.54 1.26 3.23
CA ALA A 99 -2.32 1.83 1.91
C ALA A 99 -0.98 1.31 1.36
N SER A 100 -1.07 0.43 0.35
CA SER A 100 0.11 -0.20 -0.25
C SER A 100 0.38 0.40 -1.62
N ASN A 101 1.51 1.11 -1.77
CA ASN A 101 1.91 1.75 -3.03
C ASN A 101 0.89 2.72 -3.61
N LEU A 102 0.19 3.42 -2.75
CA LEU A 102 -0.77 4.44 -3.14
C LEU A 102 -0.24 5.85 -2.91
N LEU A 103 0.16 6.18 -1.66
CA LEU A 103 0.40 7.57 -1.27
C LEU A 103 1.46 8.26 -2.14
N PHE A 104 2.50 7.54 -2.55
CA PHE A 104 3.57 8.10 -3.37
C PHE A 104 3.12 8.52 -4.79
N LEU A 105 1.97 8.01 -5.25
CA LEU A 105 1.38 8.33 -6.56
C LEU A 105 0.44 9.54 -6.52
N LEU A 106 0.03 9.95 -5.32
CA LEU A 106 -0.96 11.01 -5.17
C LEU A 106 -0.30 12.40 -5.28
N PRO A 107 -0.96 13.36 -5.93
CA PRO A 107 -0.45 14.74 -5.98
C PRO A 107 -0.44 15.42 -4.62
N ASP A 108 -1.35 15.03 -3.72
CA ASP A 108 -1.43 15.53 -2.34
C ASP A 108 -1.58 14.36 -1.35
N PRO A 109 -0.46 13.76 -0.92
CA PRO A 109 -0.47 12.66 0.04
C PRO A 109 -0.91 13.11 1.44
N LEU A 110 -0.74 14.39 1.80
CA LEU A 110 -1.21 14.92 3.08
C LEU A 110 -2.74 14.96 3.15
N ALA A 111 -3.41 15.44 2.10
CA ALA A 111 -4.86 15.43 2.02
C ALA A 111 -5.43 14.00 2.14
N ALA A 112 -4.79 13.02 1.48
CA ALA A 112 -5.17 11.61 1.59
C ALA A 112 -5.00 11.08 3.03
N LEU A 113 -3.89 11.36 3.69
CA LEU A 113 -3.68 10.98 5.09
C LEU A 113 -4.70 11.63 6.04
N CYS A 114 -5.06 12.89 5.81
CA CYS A 114 -6.11 13.56 6.58
C CYS A 114 -7.49 12.87 6.38
N ALA A 115 -7.84 12.49 5.15
CA ALA A 115 -9.05 11.75 4.85
C ALA A 115 -9.06 10.36 5.51
N ILE A 116 -7.95 9.64 5.44
CA ILE A 116 -7.75 8.34 6.11
C ILE A 116 -7.89 8.51 7.63
N ARG A 117 -7.20 9.50 8.22
CA ARG A 117 -7.28 9.76 9.66
C ARG A 117 -8.71 10.00 10.13
N ARG A 118 -9.53 10.71 9.36
CA ARG A 118 -10.93 10.97 9.71
C ARG A 118 -11.70 9.68 10.00
N MET A 119 -11.44 8.65 9.21
CA MET A 119 -12.16 7.37 9.31
C MET A 119 -11.61 6.42 10.38
N LEU A 120 -10.36 6.60 10.82
CA LEU A 120 -9.82 5.81 11.94
C LEU A 120 -10.52 6.19 13.24
N ARG A 121 -10.87 5.22 14.07
CA ARG A 121 -11.31 5.48 15.45
C ARG A 121 -10.14 6.04 16.29
N PRO A 122 -10.38 6.67 17.43
CA PRO A 122 -9.33 6.98 18.39
C PRO A 122 -8.57 5.69 18.75
N GLY A 123 -7.24 5.73 18.71
CA GLY A 123 -6.37 4.55 18.86
C GLY A 123 -6.34 3.62 17.64
N GLY A 124 -7.03 3.95 16.55
CA GLY A 124 -7.00 3.19 15.29
C GLY A 124 -5.66 3.33 14.58
N HIS A 125 -5.25 2.28 13.89
CA HIS A 125 -3.95 2.15 13.24
C HIS A 125 -4.01 2.48 11.75
N ILE A 126 -2.98 3.18 11.26
CA ILE A 126 -2.67 3.25 9.83
C ILE A 126 -1.35 2.56 9.58
N ALA A 127 -1.31 1.76 8.52
CA ALA A 127 -0.08 1.16 8.02
C ALA A 127 0.09 1.45 6.53
N VAL A 128 1.27 1.92 6.16
CA VAL A 128 1.59 2.34 4.78
C VAL A 128 2.82 1.61 4.29
N LEU A 129 2.77 1.16 3.03
CA LEU A 129 3.90 0.63 2.29
C LEU A 129 4.14 1.54 1.08
N ASN A 130 5.33 2.13 1.01
CA ASN A 130 5.73 2.99 -0.11
C ASN A 130 7.19 2.74 -0.52
N PRO A 131 7.62 3.23 -1.71
CA PRO A 131 9.04 3.31 -2.05
C PRO A 131 9.80 4.13 -1.00
N SER A 132 10.98 3.67 -0.63
CA SER A 132 11.90 4.42 0.23
C SER A 132 12.85 5.29 -0.59
N GLU A 133 13.57 6.16 0.08
CA GLU A 133 14.66 6.96 -0.48
C GLU A 133 15.76 6.13 -1.15
N HIS A 134 15.91 4.86 -0.76
CA HIS A 134 16.94 3.95 -1.29
C HIS A 134 16.57 3.37 -2.67
N LEU A 135 15.31 3.49 -3.11
CA LEU A 135 14.88 3.01 -4.40
C LEU A 135 15.32 3.96 -5.51
N SER A 136 16.21 3.53 -6.37
CA SER A 136 16.64 4.26 -7.57
C SER A 136 16.83 3.30 -8.74
N VAL A 137 16.79 3.82 -9.97
CA VAL A 137 17.04 3.00 -11.17
C VAL A 137 18.41 2.33 -11.10
N ALA A 138 19.44 3.06 -10.63
CA ALA A 138 20.78 2.49 -10.48
C ALA A 138 20.81 1.33 -9.46
N ALA A 139 20.22 1.53 -8.27
CA ALA A 139 20.17 0.49 -7.23
C ALA A 139 19.30 -0.71 -7.65
N ALA A 140 18.17 -0.46 -8.32
CA ALA A 140 17.31 -1.51 -8.85
C ALA A 140 18.04 -2.35 -9.92
N THR A 141 18.80 -1.70 -10.83
CA THR A 141 19.60 -2.40 -11.83
C THR A 141 20.67 -3.29 -11.20
N GLN A 142 21.38 -2.78 -10.19
CA GLN A 142 22.35 -3.57 -9.43
C GLN A 142 21.71 -4.80 -8.77
N LEU A 143 20.53 -4.65 -8.17
CA LEU A 143 19.81 -5.78 -7.56
C LEU A 143 19.34 -6.79 -8.61
N ILE A 144 18.89 -6.33 -9.78
CA ILE A 144 18.49 -7.19 -10.90
C ILE A 144 19.65 -8.04 -11.35
N GLU A 145 20.83 -7.45 -11.55
CA GLU A 145 22.04 -8.14 -11.94
C GLU A 145 22.51 -9.14 -10.86
N ALA A 146 22.61 -8.68 -9.61
CA ALA A 146 23.06 -9.50 -8.49
C ALA A 146 22.17 -10.73 -8.22
N ARG A 147 20.88 -10.64 -8.53
CA ARG A 147 19.90 -11.73 -8.33
C ARG A 147 19.47 -12.41 -9.61
N ASN A 148 20.06 -12.06 -10.76
CA ASN A 148 19.68 -12.57 -12.08
C ASN A 148 18.16 -12.48 -12.33
N LEU A 149 17.54 -11.35 -11.95
CA LEU A 149 16.09 -11.17 -12.16
C LEU A 149 15.80 -11.02 -13.65
N SER A 150 14.77 -11.71 -14.13
CA SER A 150 14.34 -11.69 -15.52
C SER A 150 12.81 -11.64 -15.63
N GLY A 151 12.29 -11.47 -16.85
CA GLY A 151 10.86 -11.47 -17.13
C GLY A 151 10.08 -10.47 -16.25
N LEU A 152 8.92 -10.91 -15.77
CA LEU A 152 7.99 -10.08 -15.01
C LEU A 152 8.62 -9.47 -13.75
N ALA A 153 9.49 -10.20 -13.04
CA ALA A 153 10.13 -9.70 -11.81
C ALA A 153 11.06 -8.51 -12.10
N ARG A 154 11.85 -8.58 -13.17
CA ARG A 154 12.71 -7.48 -13.62
C ARG A 154 11.89 -6.28 -14.07
N GLU A 155 10.91 -6.51 -14.92
CA GLU A 155 10.03 -5.47 -15.46
C GLU A 155 9.28 -4.73 -14.35
N THR A 156 8.71 -5.47 -13.40
CA THR A 156 8.00 -4.90 -12.26
C THR A 156 8.89 -3.99 -11.42
N LEU A 157 10.11 -4.44 -11.10
CA LEU A 157 11.02 -3.65 -10.30
C LEU A 157 11.42 -2.35 -11.01
N LEU A 158 11.72 -2.40 -12.30
CA LEU A 158 12.06 -1.21 -13.08
C LEU A 158 10.87 -0.25 -13.21
N ASN A 159 9.68 -0.75 -13.49
CA ASN A 159 8.47 0.08 -13.60
C ASN A 159 8.11 0.76 -12.29
N TRP A 160 8.20 0.03 -11.18
CA TRP A 160 7.97 0.59 -9.84
C TRP A 160 8.99 1.67 -9.51
N THR A 161 10.27 1.43 -9.80
CA THR A 161 11.35 2.38 -9.59
C THR A 161 11.16 3.65 -10.43
N ALA A 162 10.85 3.51 -11.70
CA ALA A 162 10.62 4.66 -12.59
C ALA A 162 9.45 5.54 -12.10
N ARG A 163 8.37 4.91 -11.62
CA ARG A 163 7.25 5.64 -11.00
C ARG A 163 7.67 6.34 -9.72
N ALA A 164 8.43 5.66 -8.87
CA ALA A 164 8.90 6.24 -7.61
C ALA A 164 9.83 7.44 -7.83
N GLU A 165 10.72 7.39 -8.83
CA GLU A 165 11.57 8.53 -9.19
C GLU A 165 10.80 9.70 -9.79
N ALA A 166 9.68 9.44 -10.46
CA ALA A 166 8.82 10.48 -11.04
C ALA A 166 7.91 11.15 -10.00
N HIS A 167 7.76 10.58 -8.81
CA HIS A 167 6.84 11.04 -7.77
C HIS A 167 7.56 11.20 -6.42
N PHE A 168 7.12 10.48 -5.39
CA PHE A 168 7.66 10.61 -4.03
C PHE A 168 8.39 9.36 -3.56
N ARG A 169 9.53 9.57 -2.91
CA ARG A 169 10.29 8.56 -2.19
C ARG A 169 10.71 9.17 -0.87
N TRP A 170 10.00 8.83 0.18
CA TRP A 170 10.25 9.47 1.47
C TRP A 170 11.30 8.72 2.27
N SER A 171 12.23 9.50 2.84
CA SER A 171 13.05 9.09 3.96
C SER A 171 12.17 8.89 5.20
N GLU A 172 12.77 8.34 6.26
CA GLU A 172 12.06 8.20 7.53
C GLU A 172 11.64 9.54 8.11
N ILE A 173 12.53 10.54 8.05
CA ILE A 173 12.27 11.89 8.59
C ILE A 173 11.11 12.54 7.83
N GLU A 174 11.14 12.52 6.49
CA GLU A 174 10.06 13.07 5.68
C GLU A 174 8.73 12.35 5.91
N SER A 175 8.78 11.05 6.18
CA SER A 175 7.60 10.28 6.55
C SER A 175 7.05 10.71 7.91
N ILE A 176 7.91 10.88 8.91
CA ILE A 176 7.53 11.38 10.25
C ILE A 176 6.85 12.74 10.13
N ASP A 177 7.45 13.68 9.38
CA ASP A 177 6.90 15.02 9.18
C ASP A 177 5.55 15.00 8.49
N LEU A 178 5.38 14.17 7.46
CA LEU A 178 4.13 14.01 6.73
C LEU A 178 3.00 13.46 7.62
N PHE A 179 3.29 12.44 8.43
CA PHE A 179 2.32 11.84 9.34
C PHE A 179 1.96 12.79 10.49
N ALA A 180 2.95 13.51 11.02
CA ALA A 180 2.72 14.54 12.04
C ALA A 180 1.84 15.69 11.51
N ALA A 181 2.06 16.14 10.26
CA ALA A 181 1.21 17.13 9.60
C ALA A 181 -0.24 16.64 9.47
N ALA A 182 -0.46 15.35 9.25
CA ALA A 182 -1.78 14.72 9.25
C ALA A 182 -2.35 14.48 10.67
N LYS A 183 -1.65 14.87 11.73
CA LYS A 183 -2.01 14.62 13.14
C LYS A 183 -2.18 13.13 13.47
N LEU A 184 -1.27 12.33 12.95
CA LEU A 184 -1.09 10.91 13.25
C LEU A 184 0.16 10.76 14.10
N GLU A 185 0.06 10.02 15.20
CA GLU A 185 1.20 9.71 16.06
C GLU A 185 2.03 8.58 15.46
N TRP A 186 3.30 8.87 15.19
CA TRP A 186 4.25 7.90 14.67
C TRP A 186 4.53 6.78 15.66
N VAL A 187 4.50 5.53 15.19
CA VAL A 187 4.86 4.36 15.99
C VAL A 187 6.22 3.83 15.59
N GLU A 188 6.38 3.42 14.34
CA GLU A 188 7.63 2.85 13.86
C GLU A 188 7.69 2.81 12.33
N SER A 189 8.90 2.62 11.79
CA SER A 189 9.09 2.20 10.41
C SER A 189 10.21 1.18 10.27
N ILE A 190 10.14 0.41 9.18
CA ILE A 190 11.22 -0.47 8.73
C ILE A 190 11.39 -0.36 7.23
N THR A 191 12.61 -0.57 6.75
CA THR A 191 12.87 -0.75 5.33
C THR A 191 13.13 -2.20 5.01
N ILE A 192 12.61 -2.67 3.88
CA ILE A 192 12.73 -4.05 3.41
C ILE A 192 13.01 -4.08 1.91
N MET A 193 13.22 -5.25 1.37
CA MET A 193 13.45 -5.52 -0.04
C MET A 193 14.79 -4.99 -0.56
N GLY A 194 15.73 -5.90 -0.84
CA GLY A 194 17.08 -5.54 -1.26
C GLY A 194 17.78 -4.66 -0.22
N PRO A 195 18.36 -3.52 -0.63
CA PRO A 195 18.99 -2.58 0.29
C PRO A 195 17.99 -1.63 0.99
N GLY A 196 16.73 -2.01 1.10
CA GLY A 196 15.70 -1.21 1.77
C GLY A 196 14.80 -0.43 0.81
N PHE A 197 14.44 -0.98 -0.34
CA PHE A 197 13.67 -0.28 -1.39
C PHE A 197 12.24 0.07 -0.99
N ALA A 198 11.63 -0.70 -0.11
CA ALA A 198 10.30 -0.45 0.42
C ALA A 198 10.37 -0.03 1.88
N ARG A 199 9.59 0.97 2.27
CA ARG A 199 9.39 1.40 3.64
C ARG A 199 7.98 1.02 4.10
N PHE A 200 7.92 0.34 5.24
CA PHE A 200 6.70 0.18 6.01
C PHE A 200 6.66 1.25 7.09
N VAL A 201 5.52 1.86 7.26
CA VAL A 201 5.27 2.89 8.28
C VAL A 201 4.01 2.51 9.04
N ARG A 202 4.04 2.64 10.36
CA ARG A 202 2.88 2.50 11.23
C ARG A 202 2.71 3.74 12.09
N ALA A 203 1.48 4.22 12.16
CA ALA A 203 1.08 5.33 13.02
C ALA A 203 -0.31 5.06 13.60
N ILE A 204 -0.71 5.84 14.60
CA ILE A 204 -2.01 5.76 15.24
C ILE A 204 -2.72 7.11 15.22
N ARG A 205 -4.06 7.06 15.25
CA ARG A 205 -4.87 8.23 15.52
C ARG A 205 -4.99 8.45 17.03
N VAL A 206 -4.44 9.53 17.52
CA VAL A 206 -4.68 10.06 18.88
C VAL A 206 -5.95 10.89 18.92
#